data_d9ce3cda080960a2ef0253792d09fd91
#
_entry.id   d9ce3cda080960a2ef0253792d09fd91
#
_cell.length_a   1.000
_cell.length_b   1.000
_cell.length_c   1.000
_cell.angle_alpha   90.00
_cell.angle_beta   90.00
_cell.angle_gamma   90.00
#
_symmetry.space_group_name_H-M   'P 1'
#
loop_
_entity.id
_entity.type
_entity.pdbx_description
1 polymer ?
#
loop_
_entity_poly.entity_id
_entity_poly.type
_entity_poly.pdbx_seq_one_letter_code
_entity_poly.pdbx_strand_id
1 'polypeptide(L)'
;MSLENNALVTLARQKVYLKETGSTHDTELEVLINGVSSFFDLYAERTQLREQVYTNLLLDGNGKNRLYVPDFPINSVTALEENDVALVEDTDFYVYSRHNQGYLTRNDGLWLAGHKNIDLTYSAGFKIVEKFYFDSGGTTIPAIAATLVGATSTAEGVVSKLVLTSGTWAGGDAAGWVEFSSQTGTFQDNELVNIDGGASNVMTVNEPDAIIRIPKDLELACMQQVAVEFQRQQKKEWGEVSRSFADGSVTTTTEEELLPYVKQVLEKYRRRTI
;
A
#
# COMPACT_ATOMS: atom_id res chain seq x y z
N MET A 1 6.17 15.72 -11.59
CA MET A 1 5.95 15.47 -10.15
C MET A 1 5.83 13.96 -10.03
N SER A 2 6.08 13.37 -8.90
CA SER A 2 5.96 11.92 -8.71
C SER A 2 4.92 11.62 -7.62
N LEU A 3 4.42 10.39 -7.58
CA LEU A 3 3.57 9.95 -6.49
C LEU A 3 4.35 9.97 -5.17
N GLU A 4 3.68 10.42 -4.11
CA GLU A 4 4.20 10.41 -2.75
C GLU A 4 4.09 9.02 -2.11
N ASN A 5 4.83 8.81 -1.02
CA ASN A 5 4.86 7.51 -0.34
C ASN A 5 3.51 7.06 0.22
N ASN A 6 2.59 7.99 0.48
CA ASN A 6 1.25 7.69 0.97
C ASN A 6 0.20 7.48 -0.15
N ALA A 7 0.59 7.61 -1.43
CA ALA A 7 -0.34 7.45 -2.55
C ALA A 7 -1.03 6.08 -2.52
N LEU A 8 -2.36 6.06 -2.51
CA LEU A 8 -3.18 4.85 -2.39
C LEU A 8 -3.43 4.15 -3.72
N VAL A 9 -3.13 4.82 -4.83
CA VAL A 9 -3.33 4.31 -6.19
C VAL A 9 -2.13 4.68 -7.05
N THR A 10 -1.73 3.80 -7.96
CA THR A 10 -0.72 4.14 -8.96
C THR A 10 -1.31 4.96 -10.10
N LEU A 11 -0.51 5.79 -10.75
CA LEU A 11 -0.91 6.56 -11.93
C LEU A 11 -1.48 5.66 -13.03
N ALA A 12 -0.83 4.53 -13.30
CA ALA A 12 -1.27 3.58 -14.32
C ALA A 12 -2.68 3.04 -14.05
N ARG A 13 -2.97 2.65 -12.81
CA ARG A 13 -4.30 2.16 -12.42
C ARG A 13 -5.37 3.25 -12.50
N GLN A 14 -5.03 4.47 -12.09
CA GLN A 14 -5.95 5.61 -12.20
C GLN A 14 -6.28 5.93 -13.66
N LYS A 15 -5.29 5.89 -14.56
CA LYS A 15 -5.50 6.08 -16.01
C LYS A 15 -6.40 4.99 -16.60
N VAL A 16 -6.17 3.72 -16.24
CA VAL A 16 -7.05 2.62 -16.66
C VAL A 16 -8.48 2.86 -16.19
N TYR A 17 -8.67 3.30 -14.94
CA TYR A 17 -9.99 3.60 -14.39
C TYR A 17 -10.71 4.73 -15.14
N LEU A 18 -9.99 5.80 -15.50
CA LEU A 18 -10.49 6.93 -16.26
C LEU A 18 -10.61 6.67 -17.77
N LYS A 19 -10.05 5.56 -18.27
CA LYS A 19 -9.86 5.26 -19.70
C LYS A 19 -9.02 6.32 -20.42
N GLU A 20 -8.08 6.92 -19.68
CA GLU A 20 -7.12 7.89 -20.21
C GLU A 20 -5.96 7.17 -20.89
N THR A 21 -5.58 7.68 -22.07
CA THR A 21 -4.43 7.21 -22.85
C THR A 21 -3.45 8.36 -23.08
N GLY A 22 -2.17 8.08 -23.14
CA GLY A 22 -1.14 9.13 -23.27
C GLY A 22 -0.73 9.75 -21.92
N SER A 23 0.06 10.81 -21.96
CA SER A 23 0.70 11.43 -20.78
C SER A 23 0.27 12.87 -20.50
N THR A 24 -0.72 13.38 -21.23
CA THR A 24 -1.14 14.78 -21.14
C THR A 24 -1.58 15.20 -19.75
N HIS A 25 -2.26 14.30 -19.03
CA HIS A 25 -2.81 14.55 -17.68
C HIS A 25 -2.03 13.89 -16.55
N ASP A 26 -0.88 13.29 -16.83
CA ASP A 26 -0.13 12.52 -15.84
C ASP A 26 0.21 13.33 -14.59
N THR A 27 0.79 14.52 -14.77
CA THR A 27 1.15 15.41 -13.64
C THR A 27 -0.07 15.85 -12.83
N GLU A 28 -1.18 16.14 -13.50
CA GLU A 28 -2.43 16.54 -12.87
C GLU A 28 -3.02 15.39 -12.04
N LEU A 29 -3.03 14.19 -12.59
CA LEU A 29 -3.49 12.98 -11.89
C LEU A 29 -2.60 12.64 -10.69
N GLU A 30 -1.28 12.79 -10.80
CA GLU A 30 -0.36 12.59 -9.67
C GLU A 30 -0.68 13.55 -8.50
N VAL A 31 -0.92 14.83 -8.81
CA VAL A 31 -1.32 15.82 -7.79
C VAL A 31 -2.62 15.43 -7.10
N LEU A 32 -3.62 15.02 -7.88
CA LEU A 32 -4.92 14.62 -7.34
C LEU A 32 -4.82 13.33 -6.51
N ILE A 33 -4.05 12.34 -6.96
CA ILE A 33 -3.83 11.10 -6.21
C ILE A 33 -3.17 11.41 -4.86
N ASN A 34 -2.12 12.24 -4.85
CA ASN A 34 -1.43 12.63 -3.63
C ASN A 34 -2.37 13.39 -2.68
N GLY A 35 -3.12 14.36 -3.19
CA GLY A 35 -4.07 15.15 -2.41
C GLY A 35 -5.19 14.32 -1.79
N VAL A 36 -5.83 13.45 -2.59
CA VAL A 36 -6.89 12.54 -2.11
C VAL A 36 -6.35 11.53 -1.10
N SER A 37 -5.15 10.99 -1.33
CA SER A 37 -4.52 10.04 -0.39
C SER A 37 -4.24 10.70 0.96
N SER A 38 -3.68 11.91 0.96
CA SER A 38 -3.43 12.68 2.20
C SER A 38 -4.73 13.04 2.92
N PHE A 39 -5.79 13.34 2.18
CA PHE A 39 -7.11 13.59 2.77
C PHE A 39 -7.69 12.32 3.41
N PHE A 40 -7.49 11.15 2.79
CA PHE A 40 -7.92 9.86 3.35
C PHE A 40 -7.17 9.53 4.65
N ASP A 41 -5.86 9.82 4.71
CA ASP A 41 -5.06 9.65 5.92
C ASP A 41 -5.64 10.50 7.07
N LEU A 42 -5.92 11.77 6.79
CA LEU A 42 -6.50 12.69 7.76
C LEU A 42 -7.90 12.26 8.23
N TYR A 43 -8.78 11.85 7.29
CA TYR A 43 -10.13 11.38 7.62
C TYR A 43 -10.10 10.11 8.47
N ALA A 44 -9.17 9.21 8.17
CA ALA A 44 -8.97 7.97 8.92
C ALA A 44 -8.32 8.18 10.29
N GLU A 45 -7.94 9.42 10.64
CA GLU A 45 -7.22 9.77 11.88
C GLU A 45 -5.93 8.96 12.05
N ARG A 46 -5.20 8.78 10.95
CA ARG A 46 -3.96 8.01 10.88
C ARG A 46 -2.83 8.86 10.34
N THR A 47 -1.60 8.51 10.68
CA THR A 47 -0.42 9.18 10.12
C THR A 47 -0.37 8.95 8.62
N GLN A 48 -0.54 7.69 8.22
CA GLN A 48 -0.82 7.31 6.83
C GLN A 48 -1.44 5.90 6.77
N LEU A 49 -2.27 5.68 5.75
CA LEU A 49 -2.87 4.37 5.47
C LEU A 49 -1.87 3.40 4.87
N ARG A 50 -0.90 3.91 4.11
CA ARG A 50 0.20 3.12 3.55
C ARG A 50 1.25 2.78 4.59
N GLU A 51 2.04 1.75 4.28
CA GLU A 51 3.12 1.31 5.16
C GLU A 51 4.10 2.44 5.46
N GLN A 52 4.37 2.60 6.75
CA GLN A 52 5.38 3.48 7.30
C GLN A 52 6.14 2.76 8.40
N VAL A 53 7.43 3.08 8.52
CA VAL A 53 8.27 2.64 9.64
C VAL A 53 8.29 3.72 10.71
N TYR A 54 7.98 3.32 11.92
CA TYR A 54 8.07 4.15 13.13
C TYR A 54 9.30 3.72 13.90
N THR A 55 10.24 4.64 14.09
CA THR A 55 11.46 4.39 14.85
C THR A 55 11.40 5.14 16.17
N ASN A 56 11.63 4.42 17.27
CA ASN A 56 11.65 4.96 18.64
C ASN A 56 10.37 5.76 18.97
N LEU A 57 9.22 5.18 18.64
CA LEU A 57 7.93 5.76 18.98
C LEU A 57 7.65 5.58 20.47
N LEU A 58 7.65 6.71 21.18
CA LEU A 58 7.38 6.71 22.63
C LEU A 58 5.88 6.68 22.89
N LEU A 59 5.43 5.64 23.59
CA LEU A 59 4.05 5.43 24.01
C LEU A 59 3.95 5.45 25.55
N ASP A 60 2.76 5.83 26.03
CA ASP A 60 2.44 5.75 27.44
C ASP A 60 1.95 4.34 27.80
N GLY A 61 2.55 3.71 28.76
CA GLY A 61 2.06 2.46 29.32
C GLY A 61 0.74 2.69 30.06
N ASN A 62 -0.24 1.85 29.80
CA ASN A 62 -1.64 2.11 30.20
C ASN A 62 -2.12 1.26 31.42
N GLY A 63 -1.26 0.45 32.01
CA GLY A 63 -1.63 -0.43 33.11
C GLY A 63 -2.59 -1.57 32.74
N LYS A 64 -2.76 -1.85 31.44
CA LYS A 64 -3.65 -2.91 30.92
C LYS A 64 -2.86 -3.98 30.17
N ASN A 65 -3.49 -5.10 29.89
CA ASN A 65 -2.86 -6.18 29.10
C ASN A 65 -2.63 -5.80 27.62
N ARG A 66 -3.45 -4.91 27.04
CA ARG A 66 -3.37 -4.49 25.63
C ARG A 66 -2.84 -3.07 25.53
N LEU A 67 -1.84 -2.89 24.67
CA LEU A 67 -1.30 -1.60 24.26
C LEU A 67 -1.66 -1.35 22.80
N TYR A 68 -2.49 -0.35 22.54
CA TYR A 68 -2.91 0.00 21.18
C TYR A 68 -1.86 0.89 20.53
N VAL A 69 -1.53 0.57 19.27
CA VAL A 69 -0.60 1.37 18.48
C VAL A 69 -1.36 2.35 17.57
N PRO A 70 -0.74 3.48 17.19
CA PRO A 70 -1.42 4.51 16.40
C PRO A 70 -1.82 4.06 15.00
N ASP A 71 -0.99 3.26 14.33
CA ASP A 71 -1.21 2.83 12.95
C ASP A 71 -1.21 1.30 12.81
N PHE A 72 -2.01 0.83 11.87
CA PHE A 72 -2.29 -0.59 11.61
C PHE A 72 -2.68 -0.79 10.12
N PRO A 73 -2.64 -2.03 9.57
CA PRO A 73 -2.17 -3.27 10.21
C PRO A 73 -0.70 -3.20 10.59
N ILE A 74 -0.33 -3.83 11.72
CA ILE A 74 1.06 -4.00 12.10
C ILE A 74 1.68 -5.04 11.17
N ASN A 75 2.79 -4.69 10.53
CA ASN A 75 3.50 -5.57 9.61
C ASN A 75 4.67 -6.29 10.29
N SER A 76 5.39 -5.58 11.15
CA SER A 76 6.48 -6.13 11.97
C SER A 76 6.75 -5.24 13.17
N VAL A 77 7.21 -5.83 14.26
CA VAL A 77 7.81 -5.13 15.39
C VAL A 77 9.30 -5.47 15.37
N THR A 78 10.14 -4.44 15.25
CA THR A 78 11.60 -4.63 15.14
C THR A 78 12.28 -4.47 16.48
N ALA A 79 11.77 -3.57 17.33
CA ALA A 79 12.24 -3.40 18.71
C ALA A 79 11.09 -2.91 19.59
N LEU A 80 11.07 -3.38 20.82
CA LEU A 80 10.13 -2.93 21.85
C LEU A 80 10.83 -2.96 23.20
N GLU A 81 10.78 -1.83 23.88
CA GLU A 81 11.34 -1.70 25.23
C GLU A 81 10.27 -1.15 26.17
N GLU A 82 10.29 -1.62 27.42
CA GLU A 82 9.47 -1.10 28.50
C GLU A 82 10.38 -0.69 29.67
N ASN A 83 10.43 0.60 30.02
CA ASN A 83 11.37 1.18 30.98
C ASN A 83 12.84 0.78 30.67
N ASP A 84 13.28 0.95 29.44
CA ASP A 84 14.62 0.62 28.93
C ASP A 84 14.98 -0.90 29.02
N VAL A 85 13.97 -1.76 29.16
CA VAL A 85 14.13 -3.23 29.14
C VAL A 85 13.57 -3.78 27.85
N ALA A 86 14.42 -4.38 27.04
CA ALA A 86 14.03 -4.97 25.77
C ALA A 86 13.10 -6.17 25.95
N LEU A 87 12.07 -6.25 25.15
CA LEU A 87 11.06 -7.30 25.13
C LEU A 87 11.11 -8.08 23.81
N VAL A 88 10.86 -9.39 23.90
CA VAL A 88 10.94 -10.33 22.78
C VAL A 88 9.54 -10.76 22.36
N GLU A 89 9.23 -10.64 21.06
CA GLU A 89 7.99 -11.14 20.47
C GLU A 89 7.86 -12.66 20.70
N ASP A 90 6.63 -13.14 20.86
CA ASP A 90 6.27 -14.52 21.21
C ASP A 90 6.71 -15.01 22.61
N THR A 91 7.56 -14.26 23.29
CA THR A 91 8.00 -14.56 24.66
C THR A 91 7.36 -13.61 25.68
N ASP A 92 7.55 -12.31 25.48
CA ASP A 92 7.08 -11.27 26.41
C ASP A 92 5.76 -10.63 25.96
N PHE A 93 5.51 -10.62 24.66
CA PHE A 93 4.30 -10.05 24.06
C PHE A 93 3.92 -10.74 22.76
N TYR A 94 2.65 -10.57 22.38
CA TYR A 94 2.09 -10.99 21.09
C TYR A 94 1.57 -9.80 20.30
N VAL A 95 1.73 -9.87 18.97
CA VAL A 95 1.22 -8.87 18.04
C VAL A 95 -0.18 -9.27 17.58
N TYR A 96 -1.15 -8.38 17.73
CA TYR A 96 -2.46 -8.51 17.13
C TYR A 96 -2.65 -7.44 16.07
N SER A 97 -2.85 -7.88 14.85
CA SER A 97 -2.92 -6.99 13.69
C SER A 97 -4.12 -7.31 12.80
N ARG A 98 -4.97 -6.32 12.56
CA ARG A 98 -6.05 -6.34 11.57
C ARG A 98 -6.09 -5.01 10.83
N HIS A 99 -6.82 -4.97 9.69
CA HIS A 99 -6.97 -3.77 8.87
C HIS A 99 -7.66 -2.58 9.58
N ASN A 100 -8.32 -2.79 10.70
CA ASN A 100 -9.03 -1.76 11.48
C ASN A 100 -8.55 -1.63 12.93
N GLN A 101 -7.55 -2.41 13.35
CA GLN A 101 -7.06 -2.41 14.72
C GLN A 101 -5.68 -3.07 14.83
N GLY A 102 -4.78 -2.47 15.60
CA GLY A 102 -3.48 -3.02 15.96
C GLY A 102 -3.21 -2.81 17.45
N TYR A 103 -2.76 -3.85 18.15
CA TYR A 103 -2.31 -3.74 19.52
C TYR A 103 -1.30 -4.85 19.86
N LEU A 104 -0.51 -4.58 20.88
CA LEU A 104 0.40 -5.54 21.49
C LEU A 104 -0.22 -6.06 22.78
N THR A 105 -0.17 -7.37 22.98
CA THR A 105 -0.71 -8.00 24.20
C THR A 105 0.46 -8.52 25.04
N ARG A 106 0.54 -8.12 26.32
CA ARG A 106 1.53 -8.66 27.24
C ARG A 106 1.25 -10.13 27.49
N ASN A 107 2.27 -10.98 27.39
CA ASN A 107 2.11 -12.42 27.61
C ASN A 107 1.76 -12.70 29.08
N ASP A 108 2.62 -12.23 29.99
CA ASP A 108 2.42 -12.35 31.42
C ASP A 108 2.22 -10.98 32.08
N GLY A 109 0.99 -10.66 32.48
CA GLY A 109 0.71 -9.45 33.24
C GLY A 109 0.14 -8.30 32.44
N LEU A 110 0.53 -7.09 32.80
CA LEU A 110 0.03 -5.83 32.32
C LEU A 110 1.21 -4.96 31.86
N TRP A 111 0.98 -4.12 30.86
CA TRP A 111 1.91 -3.03 30.57
C TRP A 111 2.00 -2.10 31.79
N LEU A 112 3.20 -1.74 32.17
CA LEU A 112 3.40 -0.84 33.31
C LEU A 112 2.82 0.55 32.98
N ALA A 113 2.01 1.09 33.89
CA ALA A 113 1.50 2.44 33.73
C ALA A 113 2.66 3.45 33.84
N GLY A 114 2.79 4.32 32.87
CA GLY A 114 3.86 5.32 32.86
C GLY A 114 3.77 6.25 31.66
N HIS A 115 4.45 7.39 31.74
CA HIS A 115 4.52 8.35 30.65
C HIS A 115 5.77 8.07 29.82
N LYS A 116 5.59 7.85 28.50
CA LYS A 116 6.67 7.57 27.54
C LYS A 116 7.63 6.47 27.99
N ASN A 117 7.10 5.49 28.69
CA ASN A 117 7.87 4.38 29.24
C ASN A 117 7.93 3.17 28.29
N ILE A 118 7.34 3.27 27.13
CA ILE A 118 7.39 2.25 26.07
C ILE A 118 8.04 2.88 24.83
N ASP A 119 9.15 2.29 24.38
CA ASP A 119 9.80 2.64 23.11
C ASP A 119 9.52 1.53 22.11
N LEU A 120 8.89 1.91 20.99
CA LEU A 120 8.44 0.97 19.97
C LEU A 120 9.00 1.33 18.61
N THR A 121 9.71 0.39 17.99
CA THR A 121 10.09 0.46 16.57
C THR A 121 9.32 -0.61 15.80
N TYR A 122 8.45 -0.17 14.88
CA TYR A 122 7.58 -1.08 14.13
C TYR A 122 7.24 -0.54 12.76
N SER A 123 6.76 -1.41 11.87
CA SER A 123 6.15 -0.99 10.61
C SER A 123 4.67 -1.29 10.61
N ALA A 124 3.88 -0.34 10.09
CA ALA A 124 2.43 -0.48 10.02
C ALA A 124 1.85 0.22 8.79
N GLY A 125 0.66 -0.20 8.40
CA GLY A 125 -0.05 0.32 7.23
C GLY A 125 -0.11 -0.71 6.10
N PHE A 126 -0.78 -0.35 5.00
CA PHE A 126 -0.94 -1.24 3.86
C PHE A 126 0.30 -1.19 2.96
N LYS A 127 0.92 -2.36 2.72
CA LYS A 127 2.10 -2.49 1.87
C LYS A 127 1.76 -2.33 0.40
N ILE A 128 2.67 -1.70 -0.34
CA ILE A 128 2.81 -1.98 -1.77
C ILE A 128 3.65 -3.26 -1.86
N VAL A 129 3.14 -4.21 -2.61
CA VAL A 129 3.91 -5.38 -3.00
C VAL A 129 4.14 -5.25 -4.49
N GLU A 130 5.39 -5.07 -4.85
CA GLU A 130 5.81 -5.08 -6.24
C GLU A 130 5.82 -6.52 -6.74
N LYS A 131 5.27 -6.73 -7.92
CA LYS A 131 5.27 -8.03 -8.59
C LYS A 131 5.35 -7.86 -10.09
N PHE A 132 5.76 -8.91 -10.76
CA PHE A 132 5.49 -9.08 -12.18
C PHE A 132 4.87 -10.44 -12.47
N TYR A 133 4.17 -10.52 -13.58
CA TYR A 133 3.79 -11.81 -14.20
C TYR A 133 4.94 -12.30 -15.07
N PHE A 134 5.10 -13.60 -15.15
CA PHE A 134 6.11 -14.23 -16.02
C PHE A 134 5.49 -15.36 -16.83
N ASP A 135 6.09 -15.59 -17.97
CA ASP A 135 5.91 -16.80 -18.80
C ASP A 135 7.28 -17.40 -19.14
N SER A 136 7.27 -18.48 -19.90
CA SER A 136 8.51 -19.11 -20.39
C SER A 136 9.53 -19.37 -19.28
N GLY A 137 9.03 -19.77 -18.10
CA GLY A 137 9.89 -20.15 -16.98
C GLY A 137 10.75 -21.34 -17.35
N GLY A 138 12.08 -21.17 -17.20
CA GLY A 138 13.06 -22.20 -17.47
C GLY A 138 13.08 -23.30 -16.42
N THR A 139 14.09 -24.17 -16.49
CA THR A 139 14.20 -25.32 -15.57
C THR A 139 14.64 -24.97 -14.15
N THR A 140 15.15 -23.76 -13.94
CA THR A 140 15.61 -23.29 -12.63
C THR A 140 14.52 -22.48 -11.94
N ILE A 141 14.10 -22.95 -10.75
CA ILE A 141 13.09 -22.30 -9.93
C ILE A 141 13.78 -21.30 -9.01
N PRO A 142 13.48 -19.98 -9.06
CA PRO A 142 14.00 -19.03 -8.09
C PRO A 142 13.53 -19.36 -6.67
N ALA A 143 14.47 -19.37 -5.74
CA ALA A 143 14.14 -19.58 -4.32
C ALA A 143 13.54 -18.30 -3.70
N ILE A 144 12.81 -18.45 -2.61
CA ILE A 144 12.44 -17.33 -1.75
C ILE A 144 13.73 -16.68 -1.22
N ALA A 145 13.76 -15.36 -1.14
CA ALA A 145 14.91 -14.51 -0.83
C ALA A 145 16.02 -14.47 -1.91
N ALA A 146 15.86 -15.14 -3.06
CA ALA A 146 16.76 -14.93 -4.19
C ALA A 146 16.54 -13.53 -4.79
N THR A 147 17.61 -12.89 -5.26
CA THR A 147 17.52 -11.64 -6.02
C THR A 147 17.37 -11.97 -7.50
N LEU A 148 16.33 -11.46 -8.13
CA LEU A 148 16.12 -11.49 -9.57
C LEU A 148 16.61 -10.20 -10.20
N VAL A 149 17.27 -10.30 -11.36
CA VAL A 149 17.83 -9.15 -12.09
C VAL A 149 17.32 -9.16 -13.52
N GLY A 150 16.74 -8.05 -13.96
CA GLY A 150 16.31 -7.87 -15.35
C GLY A 150 17.52 -7.74 -16.26
N ALA A 151 17.55 -8.54 -17.34
CA ALA A 151 18.69 -8.58 -18.25
C ALA A 151 18.88 -7.28 -19.05
N THR A 152 17.82 -6.52 -19.25
CA THR A 152 17.81 -5.26 -20.01
C THR A 152 17.67 -4.04 -19.09
N SER A 153 16.71 -4.08 -18.17
CA SER A 153 16.42 -2.99 -17.26
C SER A 153 17.44 -2.82 -16.14
N THR A 154 18.18 -3.89 -15.82
CA THR A 154 19.00 -3.99 -14.60
C THR A 154 18.21 -3.76 -13.30
N ALA A 155 16.88 -3.86 -13.36
CA ALA A 155 16.04 -3.83 -12.18
C ALA A 155 16.31 -5.07 -11.32
N GLU A 156 16.31 -4.89 -10.00
CA GLU A 156 16.54 -5.97 -9.04
C GLU A 156 15.32 -6.14 -8.14
N GLY A 157 14.97 -7.38 -7.82
CA GLY A 157 13.89 -7.69 -6.91
C GLY A 157 14.18 -8.91 -6.05
N VAL A 158 14.00 -8.80 -4.73
CA VAL A 158 14.15 -9.93 -3.80
C VAL A 158 12.84 -10.69 -3.70
N VAL A 159 12.84 -11.96 -4.12
CA VAL A 159 11.65 -12.83 -4.16
C VAL A 159 11.08 -13.04 -2.76
N SER A 160 9.86 -12.58 -2.54
CA SER A 160 9.08 -12.89 -1.32
C SER A 160 8.07 -14.01 -1.53
N LYS A 161 7.59 -14.17 -2.77
CA LYS A 161 6.63 -15.21 -3.13
C LYS A 161 6.71 -15.51 -4.61
N LEU A 162 6.61 -16.79 -4.96
CA LEU A 162 6.55 -17.29 -6.32
C LEU A 162 5.32 -18.18 -6.47
N VAL A 163 4.49 -17.91 -7.47
CA VAL A 163 3.26 -18.70 -7.72
C VAL A 163 3.22 -19.12 -9.17
N LEU A 164 3.12 -20.43 -9.38
CA LEU A 164 2.86 -21.04 -10.68
C LEU A 164 1.34 -21.07 -10.94
N THR A 165 0.90 -20.56 -12.08
CA THR A 165 -0.50 -20.56 -12.50
C THR A 165 -0.77 -21.56 -13.62
N SER A 166 0.22 -21.81 -14.46
CA SER A 166 0.13 -22.79 -15.56
C SER A 166 1.52 -23.26 -15.99
N GLY A 167 1.58 -24.32 -16.78
CA GLY A 167 2.83 -24.90 -17.24
C GLY A 167 3.62 -25.62 -16.15
N THR A 168 4.87 -25.95 -16.44
CA THR A 168 5.81 -26.60 -15.51
C THR A 168 7.21 -26.06 -15.69
N TRP A 169 7.97 -25.97 -14.61
CA TRP A 169 9.39 -25.58 -14.68
C TRP A 169 10.22 -26.60 -15.48
N ALA A 170 9.92 -27.90 -15.32
CA ALA A 170 10.63 -28.95 -16.05
C ALA A 170 10.37 -28.91 -17.56
N GLY A 171 9.21 -28.41 -17.98
CA GLY A 171 8.83 -28.23 -19.38
C GLY A 171 9.39 -26.94 -20.01
N GLY A 172 9.88 -26.01 -19.22
CA GLY A 172 10.33 -24.72 -19.72
C GLY A 172 9.19 -23.77 -20.14
N ASP A 173 7.96 -24.09 -19.71
CA ASP A 173 6.73 -23.37 -20.05
C ASP A 173 5.99 -22.82 -18.81
N ALA A 174 6.69 -22.75 -17.68
CA ALA A 174 6.12 -22.24 -16.45
C ALA A 174 5.65 -20.80 -16.61
N ALA A 175 4.41 -20.50 -16.20
CA ALA A 175 3.86 -19.16 -16.16
C ALA A 175 3.19 -18.89 -14.82
N GLY A 176 3.31 -17.65 -14.34
CA GLY A 176 2.80 -17.30 -13.03
C GLY A 176 3.13 -15.85 -12.65
N TRP A 177 3.41 -15.63 -11.38
CA TRP A 177 3.82 -14.33 -10.89
C TRP A 177 4.79 -14.43 -9.72
N VAL A 178 5.63 -13.40 -9.59
CA VAL A 178 6.59 -13.22 -8.52
C VAL A 178 6.23 -11.97 -7.73
N GLU A 179 6.19 -12.07 -6.40
CA GLU A 179 6.16 -10.90 -5.49
C GLU A 179 7.54 -10.64 -4.93
N PHE A 180 7.86 -9.36 -4.74
CA PHE A 180 9.12 -8.91 -4.18
C PHE A 180 8.93 -8.34 -2.77
N SER A 181 9.87 -8.60 -1.88
CA SER A 181 9.97 -7.91 -0.58
C SER A 181 10.61 -6.53 -0.71
N SER A 182 11.48 -6.37 -1.72
CA SER A 182 12.08 -5.10 -2.12
C SER A 182 12.37 -5.14 -3.61
N GLN A 183 12.24 -4.01 -4.28
CA GLN A 183 12.58 -3.85 -5.69
C GLN A 183 13.32 -2.53 -5.90
N THR A 184 14.32 -2.56 -6.78
CA THR A 184 15.07 -1.38 -7.25
C THR A 184 14.96 -1.33 -8.76
N GLY A 185 14.59 -0.19 -9.31
CA GLY A 185 14.30 -0.07 -10.74
C GLY A 185 12.94 -0.66 -11.12
N THR A 186 12.65 -0.71 -12.42
CA THR A 186 11.40 -1.26 -12.97
C THR A 186 11.73 -2.28 -14.03
N PHE A 187 11.23 -3.50 -13.87
CA PHE A 187 11.34 -4.53 -14.88
C PHE A 187 10.59 -4.13 -16.16
N GLN A 188 11.10 -4.55 -17.31
CA GLN A 188 10.50 -4.27 -18.61
C GLN A 188 9.68 -5.47 -19.10
N ASP A 189 8.61 -5.18 -19.84
CA ASP A 189 7.84 -6.23 -20.48
C ASP A 189 8.69 -7.00 -21.52
N ASN A 190 8.54 -8.31 -21.55
CA ASN A 190 9.28 -9.23 -22.42
C ASN A 190 10.81 -9.28 -22.17
N GLU A 191 11.31 -8.79 -21.03
CA GLU A 191 12.72 -8.98 -20.71
C GLU A 191 12.99 -10.33 -20.04
N LEU A 192 14.17 -10.86 -20.29
CA LEU A 192 14.68 -12.05 -19.60
C LEU A 192 15.15 -11.68 -18.19
N VAL A 193 14.94 -12.60 -17.25
CA VAL A 193 15.31 -12.40 -15.86
C VAL A 193 16.35 -13.44 -15.45
N ASN A 194 17.36 -12.98 -14.73
CA ASN A 194 18.45 -13.78 -14.16
C ASN A 194 18.30 -13.88 -12.64
N ILE A 195 18.88 -14.89 -12.04
CA ILE A 195 19.15 -14.93 -10.60
C ILE A 195 20.52 -14.32 -10.35
N ASP A 196 20.63 -13.35 -9.46
CA ASP A 196 21.91 -12.74 -9.11
C ASP A 196 22.91 -13.78 -8.59
N GLY A 197 24.11 -13.79 -9.18
CA GLY A 197 25.13 -14.80 -8.88
C GLY A 197 24.76 -16.25 -9.24
N GLY A 198 23.68 -16.47 -10.01
CA GLY A 198 23.15 -17.79 -10.31
C GLY A 198 22.78 -18.02 -11.77
N ALA A 199 21.65 -18.70 -12.01
CA ALA A 199 21.18 -19.06 -13.34
C ALA A 199 20.72 -17.84 -14.14
N SER A 200 21.02 -17.84 -15.44
CA SER A 200 20.54 -16.84 -16.39
C SER A 200 19.25 -17.32 -17.07
N ASN A 201 18.44 -16.35 -17.52
CA ASN A 201 17.22 -16.59 -18.31
C ASN A 201 16.25 -17.56 -17.62
N VAL A 202 15.98 -17.35 -16.34
CA VAL A 202 15.12 -18.24 -15.55
C VAL A 202 13.64 -18.04 -15.86
N MET A 203 13.24 -16.89 -16.39
CA MET A 203 11.88 -16.58 -16.84
C MET A 203 11.88 -15.33 -17.71
N THR A 204 10.76 -15.07 -18.38
CA THR A 204 10.51 -13.82 -19.12
C THR A 204 9.42 -13.03 -18.43
N VAL A 205 9.64 -11.74 -18.22
CA VAL A 205 8.60 -10.81 -17.70
C VAL A 205 7.50 -10.66 -18.75
N ASN A 206 6.26 -10.87 -18.37
CA ASN A 206 5.12 -10.72 -19.28
C ASN A 206 4.28 -9.46 -18.96
N GLU A 207 4.16 -9.06 -17.73
CA GLU A 207 3.53 -7.80 -17.32
C GLU A 207 4.22 -7.34 -16.04
N PRO A 208 5.07 -6.29 -16.09
CA PRO A 208 5.57 -5.63 -14.91
C PRO A 208 4.42 -4.85 -14.26
N ASP A 209 3.95 -5.28 -13.10
CA ASP A 209 2.82 -4.65 -12.41
C ASP A 209 3.15 -4.41 -10.94
N ALA A 210 3.02 -3.16 -10.48
CA ALA A 210 3.07 -2.85 -9.07
C ALA A 210 1.70 -3.12 -8.44
N ILE A 211 1.60 -4.15 -7.60
CA ILE A 211 0.38 -4.39 -6.82
C ILE A 211 0.49 -3.69 -5.47
N ILE A 212 -0.42 -2.76 -5.27
CA ILE A 212 -0.69 -2.21 -3.96
C ILE A 212 -1.59 -3.20 -3.22
N ARG A 213 -1.11 -3.79 -2.11
CA ARG A 213 -1.98 -4.58 -1.20
C ARG A 213 -2.82 -3.67 -0.30
N ILE A 214 -3.36 -2.63 -0.88
CA ILE A 214 -4.43 -1.85 -0.28
C ILE A 214 -5.72 -2.65 -0.44
N PRO A 215 -6.59 -2.66 0.56
CA PRO A 215 -7.93 -3.23 0.40
C PRO A 215 -8.60 -2.68 -0.85
N LYS A 216 -9.17 -3.56 -1.67
CA LYS A 216 -9.72 -3.18 -2.97
C LYS A 216 -10.86 -2.15 -2.88
N ASP A 217 -11.61 -2.14 -1.78
CA ASP A 217 -12.64 -1.14 -1.52
C ASP A 217 -12.01 0.24 -1.24
N LEU A 218 -10.90 0.30 -0.52
CA LEU A 218 -10.17 1.52 -0.25
C LEU A 218 -9.48 2.06 -1.53
N GLU A 219 -8.85 1.20 -2.30
CA GLU A 219 -8.27 1.54 -3.61
C GLU A 219 -9.34 2.10 -4.57
N LEU A 220 -10.48 1.41 -4.67
CA LEU A 220 -11.59 1.86 -5.50
C LEU A 220 -12.16 3.19 -5.03
N ALA A 221 -12.32 3.38 -3.72
CA ALA A 221 -12.77 4.64 -3.15
C ALA A 221 -11.82 5.81 -3.52
N CYS A 222 -10.50 5.58 -3.45
CA CYS A 222 -9.52 6.57 -3.88
C CYS A 222 -9.65 6.88 -5.38
N MET A 223 -9.72 5.85 -6.24
CA MET A 223 -9.89 6.05 -7.69
C MET A 223 -11.15 6.83 -8.03
N GLN A 224 -12.27 6.55 -7.34
CA GLN A 224 -13.53 7.25 -7.55
C GLN A 224 -13.44 8.72 -7.13
N GLN A 225 -12.84 9.02 -5.97
CA GLN A 225 -12.68 10.39 -5.52
C GLN A 225 -11.77 11.18 -6.46
N VAL A 226 -10.63 10.61 -6.86
CA VAL A 226 -9.72 11.23 -7.86
C VAL A 226 -10.44 11.48 -9.18
N ALA A 227 -11.27 10.54 -9.64
CA ALA A 227 -12.03 10.71 -10.88
C ALA A 227 -13.02 11.87 -10.81
N VAL A 228 -13.69 12.06 -9.68
CA VAL A 228 -14.61 13.19 -9.48
C VAL A 228 -13.87 14.52 -9.46
N GLU A 229 -12.75 14.60 -8.70
CA GLU A 229 -11.94 15.81 -8.65
C GLU A 229 -11.35 16.16 -10.03
N PHE A 230 -10.86 15.16 -10.77
CA PHE A 230 -10.36 15.33 -12.13
C PHE A 230 -11.45 15.86 -13.07
N GLN A 231 -12.67 15.30 -13.03
CA GLN A 231 -13.79 15.77 -13.84
C GLN A 231 -14.22 17.21 -13.48
N ARG A 232 -14.26 17.55 -12.19
CA ARG A 232 -14.54 18.93 -11.73
C ARG A 232 -13.50 19.90 -12.25
N GLN A 233 -12.22 19.51 -12.19
CA GLN A 233 -11.11 20.31 -12.71
C GLN A 233 -11.22 20.54 -14.21
N GLN A 234 -11.48 19.49 -15.00
CA GLN A 234 -11.64 19.59 -16.45
C GLN A 234 -12.83 20.49 -16.86
N LYS A 235 -13.92 20.46 -16.11
CA LYS A 235 -15.10 21.30 -16.37
C LYS A 235 -14.98 22.71 -15.78
N LYS A 236 -13.92 23.01 -15.02
CA LYS A 236 -13.74 24.28 -14.28
C LYS A 236 -14.90 24.59 -13.32
N GLU A 237 -15.47 23.57 -12.74
CA GLU A 237 -16.61 23.66 -11.80
C GLU A 237 -16.12 23.85 -10.34
N TRP A 238 -15.28 24.86 -10.12
CA TRP A 238 -14.78 25.20 -8.79
C TRP A 238 -15.80 26.02 -8.03
N GLY A 239 -16.32 25.49 -6.92
CA GLY A 239 -17.21 26.22 -6.03
C GLY A 239 -18.59 26.55 -6.60
N GLU A 240 -19.03 25.93 -7.68
CA GLU A 240 -20.40 26.08 -8.18
C GLU A 240 -21.37 25.27 -7.32
N VAL A 241 -22.13 25.96 -6.46
CA VAL A 241 -23.18 25.33 -5.63
C VAL A 241 -24.50 25.16 -6.42
N SER A 242 -24.73 25.98 -7.44
CA SER A 242 -25.91 25.87 -8.30
C SER A 242 -25.64 26.42 -9.69
N ARG A 243 -26.17 25.75 -10.69
CA ARG A 243 -26.13 26.18 -12.08
C ARG A 243 -27.57 26.27 -12.63
N SER A 244 -27.96 27.45 -13.12
CA SER A 244 -29.24 27.61 -13.80
C SER A 244 -29.07 27.50 -15.30
N PHE A 245 -29.92 26.76 -15.94
CA PHE A 245 -29.96 26.61 -17.40
C PHE A 245 -31.03 27.52 -18.00
N ALA A 246 -30.90 27.84 -19.30
CA ALA A 246 -31.82 28.71 -20.03
C ALA A 246 -33.26 28.17 -20.12
N ASP A 247 -33.47 26.89 -19.82
CA ASP A 247 -34.80 26.24 -19.74
C ASP A 247 -35.46 26.39 -18.36
N GLY A 248 -34.82 27.11 -17.43
CA GLY A 248 -35.34 27.32 -16.07
C GLY A 248 -35.05 26.20 -15.09
N SER A 249 -34.31 25.15 -15.50
CA SER A 249 -33.87 24.13 -14.58
C SER A 249 -32.67 24.62 -13.74
N VAL A 250 -32.67 24.28 -12.46
CA VAL A 250 -31.57 24.59 -11.52
C VAL A 250 -30.99 23.28 -11.02
N THR A 251 -29.72 23.04 -11.31
CA THR A 251 -28.99 21.93 -10.71
C THR A 251 -28.24 22.46 -9.51
N THR A 252 -28.59 22.01 -8.31
CA THR A 252 -27.86 22.31 -7.08
C THR A 252 -26.89 21.18 -6.84
N THR A 253 -25.61 21.47 -6.87
CA THR A 253 -24.57 20.52 -6.49
C THR A 253 -24.19 20.82 -5.04
N THR A 254 -24.47 19.91 -4.13
CA THR A 254 -23.96 20.02 -2.77
C THR A 254 -22.47 19.73 -2.83
N GLU A 255 -21.63 20.68 -2.41
CA GLU A 255 -20.20 20.44 -2.23
C GLU A 255 -20.00 19.48 -1.06
N GLU A 256 -20.09 18.18 -1.33
CA GLU A 256 -19.56 17.20 -0.42
C GLU A 256 -18.09 16.99 -0.75
N GLU A 257 -17.21 17.25 0.21
CA GLU A 257 -15.76 17.03 0.05
C GLU A 257 -15.43 15.58 -0.31
N LEU A 258 -16.23 14.64 0.19
CA LEU A 258 -16.13 13.22 -0.09
C LEU A 258 -17.46 12.64 -0.58
N LEU A 259 -17.38 11.75 -1.56
CA LEU A 259 -18.50 10.94 -1.99
C LEU A 259 -19.07 10.12 -0.81
N PRO A 260 -20.40 9.94 -0.68
CA PRO A 260 -21.02 9.16 0.40
C PRO A 260 -20.46 7.73 0.51
N TYR A 261 -20.22 7.07 -0.62
CA TYR A 261 -19.59 5.75 -0.65
C TYR A 261 -18.15 5.78 -0.08
N VAL A 262 -17.37 6.80 -0.46
CA VAL A 262 -15.99 6.98 0.02
C VAL A 262 -15.97 7.15 1.53
N LYS A 263 -16.86 7.99 2.10
CA LYS A 263 -17.03 8.15 3.55
C LYS A 263 -17.32 6.81 4.23
N GLN A 264 -18.26 6.02 3.67
CA GLN A 264 -18.61 4.71 4.21
C GLN A 264 -17.42 3.71 4.21
N VAL A 265 -16.59 3.76 3.17
CA VAL A 265 -15.37 2.94 3.12
C VAL A 265 -14.35 3.40 4.15
N LEU A 266 -14.07 4.71 4.22
CA LEU A 266 -13.07 5.26 5.15
C LEU A 266 -13.41 5.00 6.62
N GLU A 267 -14.69 5.01 6.99
CA GLU A 267 -15.14 4.68 8.36
C GLU A 267 -14.70 3.26 8.81
N LYS A 268 -14.51 2.33 7.89
CA LYS A 268 -14.00 0.98 8.22
C LYS A 268 -12.53 1.00 8.62
N TYR A 269 -11.77 1.97 8.10
CA TYR A 269 -10.32 2.08 8.28
C TYR A 269 -9.93 3.17 9.29
N ARG A 270 -10.92 3.88 9.80
CA ARG A 270 -10.74 4.94 10.78
C ARG A 270 -10.19 4.36 12.09
N ARG A 271 -9.24 5.08 12.68
CA ARG A 271 -8.73 4.76 14.01
C ARG A 271 -9.85 4.86 15.04
N ARG A 272 -10.07 3.80 15.79
CA ARG A 272 -10.99 3.82 16.92
C ARG A 272 -10.20 4.21 18.17
N THR A 273 -10.49 5.39 18.69
CA THR A 273 -10.04 5.80 20.04
C THR A 273 -10.82 4.96 21.04
N ILE A 274 -10.12 4.13 21.83
CA ILE A 274 -10.70 3.26 22.88
C ILE A 274 -10.30 3.82 24.24
#